data_10dea17f50827e0ea1832f09b917dd09
#
_entry.id   10dea17f50827e0ea1832f09b917dd09
#
_cell.length_a   1.000
_cell.length_b   1.000
_cell.length_c   1.000
_cell.angle_alpha   90.00
_cell.angle_beta   90.00
_cell.angle_gamma   90.00
#
_symmetry.space_group_name_H-M   'P 1'
#
loop_
_entity.id
_entity.type
_entity.pdbx_description
1 polymer ?
#
loop_
_entity_poly.entity_id
_entity_poly.type
_entity_poly.pdbx_seq_one_letter_code
_entity_poly.pdbx_strand_id
1 'polypeptide(L)'
;QAEADSLFNYLSTHYEKIIVAIHELPRYPANNFNMSKAAVALVNNISRNKPTNIFIFGNPYAAKSFCESKNIITCYDDDPITHRVAANMLLGVQAPEGQLPVSVCPAMPAGTGFTIPVNHPTVLIEDDQPIQRIDSIIMDAITKKAAPGMVLMAFKNGKVVAQKTYGKTSYKEGTATSIETVYDMASVTKICATTLSVMKLVDEGKIKLDQPLGNYLPWVKGSDKENLIIKDILLHQAGLKVYIPFYKEIADSITMKALPEYFSKKADNKYGVKVDDSLYMRSDWVDTMYKRILVSAVDKKKQYVYSDNDFILLGELVKSVSGLSIDQYAAKYFYRPIGLRSTAFNPTSSISKQAIAPTEQ
;
A
#
# COMPACT_ATOMS: atom_id res chain seq x y z
N GLN A 1 30.58 -24.14 26.96
CA GLN A 1 30.50 -25.24 26.00
C GLN A 1 29.49 -26.32 26.46
N ALA A 2 29.58 -26.82 27.71
CA ALA A 2 28.67 -27.85 28.24
C ALA A 2 27.19 -27.46 28.16
N GLU A 3 26.83 -26.20 28.44
CA GLU A 3 25.47 -25.71 28.35
C GLU A 3 24.99 -25.69 26.87
N ALA A 4 25.85 -25.26 25.95
CA ALA A 4 25.52 -25.24 24.51
C ALA A 4 25.31 -26.67 23.96
N ASP A 5 26.12 -27.62 24.40
CA ASP A 5 25.99 -29.03 24.00
C ASP A 5 24.72 -29.66 24.57
N SER A 6 24.37 -29.34 25.85
CA SER A 6 23.12 -29.77 26.47
C SER A 6 21.89 -29.21 25.73
N LEU A 7 21.91 -27.91 25.40
CA LEU A 7 20.83 -27.26 24.64
C LEU A 7 20.70 -27.86 23.23
N PHE A 8 21.82 -28.10 22.55
CA PHE A 8 21.83 -28.74 21.24
C PHE A 8 21.18 -30.14 21.31
N ASN A 9 21.56 -30.96 22.28
CA ASN A 9 21.00 -32.31 22.45
C ASN A 9 19.50 -32.25 22.73
N TYR A 10 19.06 -31.34 23.60
CA TYR A 10 17.65 -31.15 23.92
C TYR A 10 16.86 -30.77 22.67
N LEU A 11 17.28 -29.69 21.93
CA LEU A 11 16.61 -29.21 20.75
C LEU A 11 16.57 -30.26 19.64
N SER A 12 17.69 -30.98 19.44
CA SER A 12 17.80 -32.00 18.39
C SER A 12 16.92 -33.22 18.65
N THR A 13 16.65 -33.52 19.92
CA THR A 13 15.83 -34.70 20.31
C THR A 13 14.32 -34.37 20.28
N HIS A 14 13.93 -33.13 20.63
CA HIS A 14 12.54 -32.81 20.86
C HIS A 14 11.88 -32.07 19.68
N TYR A 15 12.67 -31.52 18.74
CA TYR A 15 12.12 -30.71 17.65
C TYR A 15 12.65 -31.14 16.30
N GLU A 16 11.75 -31.19 15.30
CA GLU A 16 12.11 -31.50 13.92
C GLU A 16 12.63 -30.27 13.15
N LYS A 17 12.11 -29.10 13.47
CA LYS A 17 12.48 -27.82 12.84
C LYS A 17 12.79 -26.78 13.92
N ILE A 18 13.79 -25.96 13.67
CA ILE A 18 14.26 -24.94 14.63
C ILE A 18 14.24 -23.59 13.95
N ILE A 19 13.79 -22.58 14.68
CA ILE A 19 13.87 -21.19 14.28
C ILE A 19 14.82 -20.51 15.24
N VAL A 20 15.79 -19.80 14.68
CA VAL A 20 16.73 -18.96 15.43
C VAL A 20 16.47 -17.51 15.04
N ALA A 21 16.24 -16.65 16.01
CA ALA A 21 16.12 -15.21 15.85
C ALA A 21 17.27 -14.52 16.55
N ILE A 22 18.02 -13.69 15.84
CA ILE A 22 19.18 -12.95 16.35
C ILE A 22 18.81 -11.48 16.37
N HIS A 23 18.72 -10.95 17.61
CA HIS A 23 18.26 -9.60 17.90
C HIS A 23 19.37 -8.74 18.53
N GLU A 24 19.10 -7.44 18.68
CA GLU A 24 19.95 -6.47 19.38
C GLU A 24 21.37 -6.40 18.82
N LEU A 25 21.50 -6.58 17.50
CA LEU A 25 22.79 -6.48 16.85
C LEU A 25 23.23 -5.01 16.78
N PRO A 26 24.46 -4.68 17.23
CA PRO A 26 24.98 -3.32 17.10
C PRO A 26 25.09 -2.91 15.64
N ARG A 27 24.96 -1.62 15.35
CA ARG A 27 25.04 -1.06 14.00
C ARG A 27 26.38 -1.37 13.31
N TYR A 28 27.46 -1.46 14.08
CA TYR A 28 28.83 -1.69 13.58
C TYR A 28 29.31 -3.12 13.91
N PRO A 29 30.17 -3.71 13.03
CA PRO A 29 30.61 -5.10 13.14
C PRO A 29 31.65 -5.38 14.23
N ALA A 30 31.89 -4.46 15.17
CA ALA A 30 32.83 -4.66 16.25
C ALA A 30 32.49 -5.92 17.06
N ASN A 31 33.49 -6.67 17.47
CA ASN A 31 33.35 -7.89 18.28
C ASN A 31 32.33 -8.89 17.70
N ASN A 32 32.32 -9.07 16.38
CA ASN A 32 31.38 -9.95 15.68
C ASN A 32 29.90 -9.64 16.03
N PHE A 33 29.52 -8.36 16.02
CA PHE A 33 28.16 -7.89 16.40
C PHE A 33 27.75 -8.34 17.82
N ASN A 34 28.70 -8.42 18.75
CA ASN A 34 28.53 -8.92 20.13
C ASN A 34 28.03 -10.38 20.23
N MET A 35 28.02 -11.12 19.13
CA MET A 35 27.70 -12.54 19.17
C MET A 35 28.87 -13.34 19.76
N SER A 36 28.60 -14.08 20.84
CA SER A 36 29.63 -14.92 21.44
C SER A 36 30.04 -16.07 20.51
N LYS A 37 31.29 -16.51 20.58
CA LYS A 37 31.78 -17.68 19.82
C LYS A 37 30.94 -18.94 20.13
N ALA A 38 30.51 -19.12 21.37
CA ALA A 38 29.67 -20.23 21.79
C ALA A 38 28.28 -20.20 21.13
N ALA A 39 27.65 -19.02 21.09
CA ALA A 39 26.34 -18.86 20.44
C ALA A 39 26.43 -19.14 18.92
N VAL A 40 27.44 -18.59 18.25
CA VAL A 40 27.68 -18.84 16.82
C VAL A 40 27.93 -20.33 16.55
N ALA A 41 28.76 -20.98 17.36
CA ALA A 41 29.05 -22.40 17.24
C ALA A 41 27.79 -23.27 17.45
N LEU A 42 26.98 -22.93 18.44
CA LEU A 42 25.70 -23.61 18.69
C LEU A 42 24.74 -23.51 17.50
N VAL A 43 24.49 -22.29 16.98
CA VAL A 43 23.60 -22.07 15.84
C VAL A 43 24.10 -22.80 14.61
N ASN A 44 25.40 -22.75 14.30
CA ASN A 44 26.00 -23.48 13.19
C ASN A 44 25.87 -25.01 13.37
N ASN A 45 26.04 -25.52 14.58
CA ASN A 45 25.87 -26.95 14.87
C ASN A 45 24.40 -27.36 14.68
N ILE A 46 23.44 -26.57 15.17
CA ILE A 46 22.01 -26.79 14.97
C ILE A 46 21.68 -26.81 13.48
N SER A 47 22.10 -25.81 12.70
CA SER A 47 21.76 -25.65 11.29
C SER A 47 22.35 -26.72 10.38
N ARG A 48 23.46 -27.35 10.78
CA ARG A 48 24.05 -28.51 10.08
C ARG A 48 23.27 -29.80 10.30
N ASN A 49 22.66 -29.95 11.47
CA ASN A 49 22.04 -31.21 11.90
C ASN A 49 20.51 -31.20 11.84
N LYS A 50 19.88 -30.03 11.78
CA LYS A 50 18.41 -29.87 11.76
C LYS A 50 17.98 -28.84 10.73
N PRO A 51 16.79 -28.99 10.13
CA PRO A 51 16.16 -27.95 9.33
C PRO A 51 16.00 -26.67 10.19
N THR A 52 16.74 -25.63 9.84
CA THR A 52 16.81 -24.41 10.64
C THR A 52 16.61 -23.19 9.79
N ASN A 53 15.75 -22.27 10.21
CA ASN A 53 15.62 -20.92 9.65
C ASN A 53 16.28 -19.92 10.60
N ILE A 54 17.26 -19.16 10.13
CA ILE A 54 17.98 -18.15 10.89
C ILE A 54 17.52 -16.77 10.45
N PHE A 55 16.85 -16.05 11.36
CA PHE A 55 16.45 -14.66 11.17
C PHE A 55 17.47 -13.73 11.81
N ILE A 56 17.96 -12.76 11.05
CA ILE A 56 18.97 -11.78 11.51
C ILE A 56 18.31 -10.41 11.44
N PHE A 57 17.99 -9.87 12.63
CA PHE A 57 17.41 -8.55 12.79
C PHE A 57 18.51 -7.50 12.96
N GLY A 58 18.63 -6.59 11.99
CA GLY A 58 19.64 -5.55 11.96
C GLY A 58 20.64 -5.69 10.81
N ASN A 59 21.92 -5.50 11.09
CA ASN A 59 22.95 -5.40 10.07
C ASN A 59 23.16 -6.72 9.30
N PRO A 60 22.98 -6.75 7.96
CA PRO A 60 23.07 -7.97 7.14
C PRO A 60 24.46 -8.64 7.18
N TYR A 61 25.54 -7.88 7.47
CA TYR A 61 26.88 -8.48 7.59
C TYR A 61 27.00 -9.48 8.75
N ALA A 62 26.11 -9.47 9.73
CA ALA A 62 26.09 -10.48 10.80
C ALA A 62 25.83 -11.90 10.25
N ALA A 63 25.16 -12.02 9.11
CA ALA A 63 24.96 -13.29 8.40
C ALA A 63 26.28 -13.99 8.01
N LYS A 64 27.42 -13.26 7.95
CA LYS A 64 28.73 -13.84 7.68
C LYS A 64 29.10 -14.97 8.62
N SER A 65 28.62 -14.93 9.86
CA SER A 65 28.88 -15.98 10.86
C SER A 65 28.14 -17.29 10.58
N PHE A 66 27.20 -17.30 9.61
CA PHE A 66 26.31 -18.41 9.32
C PHE A 66 26.28 -18.80 7.82
N CYS A 67 27.31 -18.46 7.06
CA CYS A 67 27.37 -18.64 5.59
C CYS A 67 27.13 -20.07 5.09
N GLU A 68 27.34 -21.07 5.94
CA GLU A 68 27.10 -22.49 5.61
C GLU A 68 25.64 -22.92 5.85
N SER A 69 24.85 -22.08 6.49
CA SER A 69 23.44 -22.37 6.77
C SER A 69 22.58 -22.23 5.53
N LYS A 70 21.64 -23.15 5.32
CA LYS A 70 20.81 -23.23 4.11
C LYS A 70 19.76 -22.14 4.03
N ASN A 71 19.19 -21.72 5.17
CA ASN A 71 18.09 -20.79 5.22
C ASN A 71 18.44 -19.62 6.16
N ILE A 72 18.82 -18.51 5.59
CA ILE A 72 19.12 -17.26 6.29
C ILE A 72 18.20 -16.18 5.75
N ILE A 73 17.54 -15.46 6.64
CA ILE A 73 16.66 -14.33 6.35
C ILE A 73 17.23 -13.09 7.03
N THR A 74 17.65 -12.10 6.24
CA THR A 74 18.10 -10.80 6.75
C THR A 74 16.94 -9.83 6.80
N CYS A 75 16.66 -9.30 7.99
CA CYS A 75 15.48 -8.46 8.24
C CYS A 75 15.80 -6.96 8.25
N TYR A 76 17.08 -6.56 8.22
CA TYR A 76 17.63 -5.20 8.12
C TYR A 76 17.31 -4.25 9.28
N ASP A 77 16.26 -4.51 10.05
CA ASP A 77 15.88 -3.72 11.20
C ASP A 77 15.43 -4.62 12.34
N ASP A 78 15.38 -4.09 13.57
CA ASP A 78 14.98 -4.80 14.77
C ASP A 78 13.87 -4.03 15.48
N ASP A 79 12.70 -3.99 14.84
CA ASP A 79 11.53 -3.28 15.30
C ASP A 79 10.26 -4.16 15.23
N PRO A 80 9.17 -3.77 15.91
CA PRO A 80 7.93 -4.55 15.95
C PRO A 80 7.29 -4.80 14.57
N ILE A 81 7.52 -3.92 13.58
CA ILE A 81 6.99 -4.07 12.22
C ILE A 81 7.77 -5.18 11.51
N THR A 82 9.09 -5.11 11.58
CA THR A 82 10.00 -6.11 10.99
C THR A 82 9.78 -7.49 11.61
N HIS A 83 9.57 -7.58 12.93
CA HIS A 83 9.24 -8.84 13.60
C HIS A 83 7.93 -9.44 13.07
N ARG A 84 6.90 -8.62 12.85
CA ARG A 84 5.62 -9.08 12.30
C ARG A 84 5.76 -9.57 10.87
N VAL A 85 6.53 -8.87 10.03
CA VAL A 85 6.82 -9.27 8.65
C VAL A 85 7.56 -10.62 8.65
N ALA A 86 8.58 -10.78 9.48
CA ALA A 86 9.32 -12.03 9.60
C ALA A 86 8.42 -13.21 10.05
N ALA A 87 7.52 -12.97 11.02
CA ALA A 87 6.54 -13.96 11.43
C ALA A 87 5.56 -14.33 10.28
N ASN A 88 5.09 -13.35 9.51
CA ASN A 88 4.24 -13.60 8.34
C ASN A 88 4.96 -14.42 7.26
N MET A 89 6.26 -14.20 7.07
CA MET A 89 7.07 -15.01 6.14
C MET A 89 7.18 -16.46 6.63
N LEU A 90 7.39 -16.69 7.92
CA LEU A 90 7.40 -18.03 8.51
C LEU A 90 6.08 -18.77 8.34
N LEU A 91 4.97 -18.04 8.45
CA LEU A 91 3.62 -18.60 8.29
C LEU A 91 3.21 -18.76 6.82
N GLY A 92 4.06 -18.35 5.86
CA GLY A 92 3.74 -18.39 4.44
C GLY A 92 2.68 -17.37 4.00
N VAL A 93 2.40 -16.35 4.84
CA VAL A 93 1.45 -15.27 4.55
C VAL A 93 2.07 -14.20 3.67
N GLN A 94 3.40 -14.05 3.73
CA GLN A 94 4.15 -13.07 2.95
C GLN A 94 5.38 -13.72 2.32
N ALA A 95 5.63 -13.42 1.05
CA ALA A 95 6.83 -13.88 0.35
C ALA A 95 8.05 -13.00 0.71
N PRO A 96 9.24 -13.58 0.87
CA PRO A 96 10.47 -12.82 0.78
C PRO A 96 10.73 -12.42 -0.67
N GLU A 97 10.88 -11.13 -0.94
CA GLU A 97 11.15 -10.59 -2.28
C GLU A 97 12.43 -9.74 -2.32
N GLY A 98 13.07 -9.58 -1.17
CA GLY A 98 14.26 -8.76 -1.02
C GLY A 98 15.49 -9.44 -1.62
N GLN A 99 16.43 -8.61 -2.07
CA GLN A 99 17.77 -9.02 -2.47
C GLN A 99 18.81 -8.38 -1.55
N LEU A 100 19.90 -9.08 -1.25
CA LEU A 100 20.98 -8.53 -0.45
C LEU A 100 21.61 -7.33 -1.17
N PRO A 101 21.65 -6.14 -0.55
CA PRO A 101 22.26 -4.96 -1.15
C PRO A 101 23.81 -5.01 -1.10
N VAL A 102 24.37 -5.95 -0.35
CA VAL A 102 25.81 -6.10 -0.10
C VAL A 102 26.24 -7.55 -0.20
N SER A 103 27.50 -7.79 -0.55
CA SER A 103 28.09 -9.13 -0.48
C SER A 103 28.51 -9.44 0.95
N VAL A 104 27.94 -10.48 1.54
CA VAL A 104 28.19 -10.91 2.92
C VAL A 104 29.34 -11.93 2.97
N CYS A 105 29.31 -12.90 2.08
CA CYS A 105 30.34 -13.92 1.91
C CYS A 105 30.24 -14.51 0.49
N PRO A 106 31.18 -15.38 0.05
CA PRO A 106 31.12 -15.97 -1.30
C PRO A 106 29.81 -16.70 -1.64
N ALA A 107 29.16 -17.29 -0.66
CA ALA A 107 27.87 -17.96 -0.83
C ALA A 107 26.68 -16.97 -0.87
N MET A 108 26.87 -15.73 -0.46
CA MET A 108 25.84 -14.68 -0.40
C MET A 108 26.37 -13.36 -0.99
N PRO A 109 26.62 -13.29 -2.32
CA PRO A 109 27.00 -12.04 -2.99
C PRO A 109 25.82 -11.04 -3.01
N ALA A 110 26.12 -9.76 -3.28
CA ALA A 110 25.08 -8.76 -3.52
C ALA A 110 24.12 -9.22 -4.64
N GLY A 111 22.84 -8.98 -4.48
CA GLY A 111 21.80 -9.46 -5.37
C GLY A 111 21.26 -10.86 -5.00
N THR A 112 21.87 -11.56 -4.03
CA THR A 112 21.30 -12.85 -3.55
C THR A 112 19.95 -12.62 -2.91
N GLY A 113 18.94 -13.38 -3.34
CA GLY A 113 17.58 -13.41 -2.79
C GLY A 113 16.79 -14.51 -3.45
N PHE A 114 15.74 -14.95 -2.79
CA PHE A 114 14.81 -15.92 -3.32
C PHE A 114 13.40 -15.37 -3.24
N THR A 115 12.65 -15.46 -4.33
CA THR A 115 11.21 -15.28 -4.30
C THR A 115 10.59 -16.65 -4.05
N ILE A 116 10.03 -16.83 -2.88
CA ILE A 116 9.25 -18.03 -2.56
C ILE A 116 7.81 -17.71 -2.95
N PRO A 117 7.16 -18.49 -3.87
CA PRO A 117 5.74 -18.28 -4.13
C PRO A 117 4.97 -18.38 -2.82
N VAL A 118 4.21 -17.36 -2.48
CA VAL A 118 3.26 -17.48 -1.38
C VAL A 118 2.21 -18.48 -1.85
N ASN A 119 2.16 -19.62 -1.22
CA ASN A 119 0.97 -20.43 -1.26
C ASN A 119 -0.07 -19.67 -0.43
N HIS A 120 -0.83 -18.81 -1.11
CA HIS A 120 -2.06 -18.33 -0.50
C HIS A 120 -2.83 -19.58 -0.08
N PRO A 121 -3.15 -19.75 1.20
CA PRO A 121 -3.89 -20.91 1.62
C PRO A 121 -5.18 -20.91 0.81
N THR A 122 -5.28 -21.84 -0.12
CA THR A 122 -6.55 -22.16 -0.77
C THR A 122 -7.39 -22.72 0.38
N VAL A 123 -8.17 -21.87 1.00
CA VAL A 123 -9.12 -22.35 2.00
C VAL A 123 -10.07 -23.23 1.24
N LEU A 124 -10.00 -24.53 1.52
CA LEU A 124 -11.01 -25.47 1.07
C LEU A 124 -12.34 -24.95 1.62
N ILE A 125 -13.18 -24.45 0.73
CA ILE A 125 -14.52 -24.00 1.07
C ILE A 125 -15.30 -25.29 1.27
N GLU A 126 -15.67 -25.59 2.51
CA GLU A 126 -16.46 -26.78 2.84
C GLU A 126 -17.83 -26.77 2.17
N ASP A 127 -18.34 -25.59 1.75
CA ASP A 127 -19.54 -25.41 0.96
C ASP A 127 -19.23 -24.48 -0.24
N ASP A 128 -19.16 -25.05 -1.43
CA ASP A 128 -18.86 -24.33 -2.68
C ASP A 128 -20.09 -23.65 -3.30
N GLN A 129 -21.30 -23.91 -2.81
CA GLN A 129 -22.55 -23.35 -3.37
C GLN A 129 -22.61 -21.81 -3.40
N PRO A 130 -22.25 -21.09 -2.32
CA PRO A 130 -22.22 -19.63 -2.37
C PRO A 130 -21.27 -19.08 -3.42
N ILE A 131 -20.14 -19.75 -3.65
CA ILE A 131 -19.13 -19.32 -4.62
C ILE A 131 -19.59 -19.57 -6.04
N GLN A 132 -20.22 -20.71 -6.32
CA GLN A 132 -20.82 -21.02 -7.64
C GLN A 132 -21.89 -20.01 -8.03
N ARG A 133 -22.69 -19.55 -7.05
CA ARG A 133 -23.67 -18.48 -7.28
C ARG A 133 -23.01 -17.14 -7.62
N ILE A 134 -21.92 -16.79 -6.96
CA ILE A 134 -21.11 -15.60 -7.28
C ILE A 134 -20.49 -15.75 -8.67
N ASP A 135 -19.92 -16.89 -9.00
CA ASP A 135 -19.40 -17.20 -10.34
C ASP A 135 -20.44 -16.94 -11.42
N SER A 136 -21.67 -17.42 -11.23
CA SER A 136 -22.77 -17.24 -12.18
C SER A 136 -23.14 -15.76 -12.37
N ILE A 137 -23.17 -14.99 -11.29
CA ILE A 137 -23.43 -13.53 -11.34
C ILE A 137 -22.32 -12.80 -12.10
N ILE A 138 -21.07 -13.11 -11.81
CA ILE A 138 -19.91 -12.46 -12.45
C ILE A 138 -19.88 -12.81 -13.94
N MET A 139 -20.10 -14.08 -14.30
CA MET A 139 -20.10 -14.50 -15.70
C MET A 139 -21.27 -13.90 -16.49
N ASP A 140 -22.44 -13.74 -15.87
CA ASP A 140 -23.55 -13.01 -16.48
C ASP A 140 -23.20 -11.54 -16.74
N ALA A 141 -22.58 -10.87 -15.78
CA ALA A 141 -22.13 -9.48 -15.92
C ALA A 141 -21.11 -9.31 -17.07
N ILE A 142 -20.13 -10.22 -17.17
CA ILE A 142 -19.13 -10.21 -18.27
C ILE A 142 -19.81 -10.48 -19.62
N THR A 143 -20.70 -11.44 -19.68
CA THR A 143 -21.45 -11.79 -20.89
C THR A 143 -22.31 -10.61 -21.37
N LYS A 144 -22.93 -9.91 -20.45
CA LYS A 144 -23.73 -8.69 -20.72
C LYS A 144 -22.86 -7.45 -20.95
N LYS A 145 -21.54 -7.57 -20.95
CA LYS A 145 -20.60 -6.47 -21.12
C LYS A 145 -20.72 -5.36 -20.06
N ALA A 146 -21.09 -5.70 -18.83
CA ALA A 146 -21.10 -4.77 -17.71
C ALA A 146 -19.67 -4.45 -17.25
N ALA A 147 -18.74 -5.42 -17.38
CA ALA A 147 -17.31 -5.24 -17.19
C ALA A 147 -16.53 -6.25 -18.05
N PRO A 148 -15.33 -5.93 -18.55
CA PRO A 148 -14.53 -6.85 -19.36
C PRO A 148 -13.93 -7.99 -18.54
N GLY A 149 -13.68 -7.78 -17.25
CA GLY A 149 -13.17 -8.75 -16.32
C GLY A 149 -13.29 -8.29 -14.88
N MET A 150 -13.07 -9.19 -13.94
CA MET A 150 -13.20 -8.95 -12.51
C MET A 150 -12.19 -9.77 -11.71
N VAL A 151 -11.84 -9.28 -10.54
CA VAL A 151 -11.14 -10.05 -9.49
C VAL A 151 -12.05 -10.12 -8.27
N LEU A 152 -12.32 -11.33 -7.81
CA LEU A 152 -13.04 -11.59 -6.57
C LEU A 152 -12.06 -11.97 -5.47
N MET A 153 -12.16 -11.33 -4.33
CA MET A 153 -11.48 -11.74 -3.10
C MET A 153 -12.46 -11.60 -1.93
N ALA A 154 -12.64 -12.66 -1.18
CA ALA A 154 -13.49 -12.68 -0.01
C ALA A 154 -12.72 -13.17 1.22
N PHE A 155 -12.96 -12.53 2.36
CA PHE A 155 -12.34 -12.85 3.63
C PHE A 155 -13.41 -13.19 4.66
N LYS A 156 -13.10 -14.15 5.50
CA LYS A 156 -13.89 -14.49 6.69
C LYS A 156 -12.95 -14.86 7.83
N ASN A 157 -13.12 -14.25 8.98
CA ASN A 157 -12.30 -14.51 10.18
C ASN A 157 -10.77 -14.42 9.92
N GLY A 158 -10.34 -13.41 9.16
CA GLY A 158 -8.92 -13.20 8.82
C GLY A 158 -8.34 -14.16 7.77
N LYS A 159 -9.16 -15.02 7.17
CA LYS A 159 -8.75 -15.97 6.13
C LYS A 159 -9.37 -15.64 4.78
N VAL A 160 -8.62 -15.84 3.70
CA VAL A 160 -9.17 -15.77 2.34
C VAL A 160 -10.07 -16.99 2.13
N VAL A 161 -11.36 -16.77 1.88
CA VAL A 161 -12.33 -17.85 1.61
C VAL A 161 -12.67 -17.98 0.13
N ALA A 162 -12.39 -16.96 -0.68
CA ALA A 162 -12.45 -17.04 -2.13
C ALA A 162 -11.46 -16.05 -2.74
N GLN A 163 -10.79 -16.47 -3.81
CA GLN A 163 -9.92 -15.66 -4.66
C GLN A 163 -10.02 -16.19 -6.08
N LYS A 164 -10.65 -15.41 -6.96
CA LYS A 164 -10.90 -15.82 -8.36
C LYS A 164 -10.72 -14.65 -9.31
N THR A 165 -10.37 -14.94 -10.54
CA THR A 165 -10.23 -13.96 -11.63
C THR A 165 -11.08 -14.37 -12.81
N TYR A 166 -11.67 -13.40 -13.51
CA TYR A 166 -12.61 -13.61 -14.60
C TYR A 166 -12.36 -12.64 -15.74
N GLY A 167 -12.48 -13.11 -16.96
CA GLY A 167 -12.42 -12.28 -18.16
C GLY A 167 -11.06 -11.66 -18.44
N LYS A 168 -11.06 -10.44 -18.97
CA LYS A 168 -9.88 -9.71 -19.43
C LYS A 168 -9.84 -8.30 -18.86
N THR A 169 -8.70 -7.64 -18.92
CA THR A 169 -8.53 -6.26 -18.46
C THR A 169 -9.23 -5.23 -19.36
N SER A 170 -9.61 -5.62 -20.58
CA SER A 170 -10.20 -4.73 -21.59
C SER A 170 -11.02 -5.54 -22.60
N TYR A 171 -12.04 -4.90 -23.23
CA TYR A 171 -12.83 -5.53 -24.28
C TYR A 171 -12.08 -5.74 -25.58
N LYS A 172 -11.15 -4.85 -25.93
CA LYS A 172 -10.45 -4.87 -27.23
C LYS A 172 -9.17 -5.69 -27.17
N GLU A 173 -8.18 -5.23 -26.45
CA GLU A 173 -6.81 -5.79 -26.42
C GLU A 173 -6.39 -6.20 -25.00
N GLY A 174 -7.35 -6.58 -24.17
CA GLY A 174 -7.09 -6.93 -22.77
C GLY A 174 -6.39 -8.28 -22.63
N THR A 175 -5.40 -8.32 -21.73
CA THR A 175 -4.85 -9.56 -21.19
C THR A 175 -5.84 -10.22 -20.25
N ALA A 176 -5.70 -11.52 -19.96
CA ALA A 176 -6.49 -12.16 -18.92
C ALA A 176 -6.29 -11.41 -17.58
N THR A 177 -7.39 -11.20 -16.86
CA THR A 177 -7.30 -10.68 -15.48
C THR A 177 -6.55 -11.67 -14.60
N SER A 178 -5.73 -11.15 -13.71
CA SER A 178 -5.00 -11.92 -12.72
C SER A 178 -5.15 -11.30 -11.33
N ILE A 179 -4.72 -11.98 -10.30
CA ILE A 179 -4.68 -11.44 -8.94
C ILE A 179 -3.68 -10.28 -8.82
N GLU A 180 -2.75 -10.16 -9.74
CA GLU A 180 -1.75 -9.09 -9.85
C GLU A 180 -2.28 -7.88 -10.63
N THR A 181 -3.48 -7.95 -11.22
CA THR A 181 -4.05 -6.85 -11.97
C THR A 181 -4.31 -5.67 -11.05
N VAL A 182 -3.78 -4.50 -11.41
CA VAL A 182 -3.96 -3.26 -10.67
C VAL A 182 -5.17 -2.50 -11.21
N TYR A 183 -6.03 -2.06 -10.32
CA TYR A 183 -7.26 -1.33 -10.64
C TYR A 183 -7.25 0.10 -10.10
N ASP A 184 -7.86 1.03 -10.83
CA ASP A 184 -8.22 2.32 -10.28
C ASP A 184 -9.34 2.12 -9.23
N MET A 185 -9.04 2.48 -8.00
CA MET A 185 -9.94 2.31 -6.88
C MET A 185 -10.99 3.44 -6.79
N ALA A 186 -10.92 4.42 -7.67
CA ALA A 186 -11.85 5.55 -7.73
C ALA A 186 -12.18 6.09 -6.33
N SER A 187 -13.46 6.16 -5.97
CA SER A 187 -13.89 6.69 -4.68
C SER A 187 -13.54 5.84 -3.45
N VAL A 188 -13.10 4.60 -3.61
CA VAL A 188 -12.53 3.83 -2.49
C VAL A 188 -11.29 4.55 -1.93
N THR A 189 -10.61 5.37 -2.75
CA THR A 189 -9.52 6.27 -2.31
C THR A 189 -9.93 7.17 -1.14
N LYS A 190 -11.19 7.60 -1.08
CA LYS A 190 -11.70 8.44 0.02
C LYS A 190 -11.51 7.75 1.38
N ILE A 191 -11.81 6.46 1.46
CA ILE A 191 -11.66 5.70 2.72
C ILE A 191 -10.25 5.16 2.91
N CYS A 192 -9.58 4.69 1.84
CA CYS A 192 -8.27 4.05 1.94
C CYS A 192 -7.10 5.05 2.06
N ALA A 193 -7.29 6.32 1.72
CA ALA A 193 -6.27 7.35 1.83
C ALA A 193 -6.73 8.51 2.74
N THR A 194 -7.76 9.26 2.32
CA THR A 194 -8.11 10.52 2.97
C THR A 194 -8.67 10.33 4.36
N THR A 195 -9.66 9.43 4.54
CA THR A 195 -10.24 9.16 5.86
C THR A 195 -9.20 8.63 6.84
N LEU A 196 -8.37 7.65 6.42
CA LEU A 196 -7.29 7.13 7.27
C LEU A 196 -6.31 8.23 7.68
N SER A 197 -5.98 9.15 6.77
CA SER A 197 -5.08 10.26 7.04
C SER A 197 -5.66 11.24 8.06
N VAL A 198 -6.95 11.58 7.92
CA VAL A 198 -7.66 12.41 8.90
C VAL A 198 -7.74 11.70 10.25
N MET A 199 -8.12 10.42 10.29
CA MET A 199 -8.16 9.62 11.53
C MET A 199 -6.82 9.65 12.27
N LYS A 200 -5.71 9.46 11.56
CA LYS A 200 -4.38 9.53 12.16
C LYS A 200 -4.06 10.91 12.73
N LEU A 201 -4.39 11.97 12.01
CA LEU A 201 -4.18 13.34 12.49
C LEU A 201 -5.08 13.68 13.69
N VAL A 202 -6.26 13.09 13.78
CA VAL A 202 -7.13 13.18 14.97
C VAL A 202 -6.52 12.42 16.15
N ASP A 203 -6.04 11.20 15.94
CA ASP A 203 -5.38 10.38 16.95
C ASP A 203 -4.12 11.07 17.51
N GLU A 204 -3.37 11.76 16.65
CA GLU A 204 -2.23 12.60 17.04
C GLU A 204 -2.62 13.94 17.70
N GLY A 205 -3.89 14.23 17.86
CA GLY A 205 -4.39 15.49 18.44
C GLY A 205 -4.20 16.73 17.56
N LYS A 206 -3.81 16.56 16.29
CA LYS A 206 -3.55 17.66 15.34
C LYS A 206 -4.83 18.21 14.71
N ILE A 207 -5.86 17.40 14.62
CA ILE A 207 -7.20 17.76 14.13
C ILE A 207 -8.24 17.40 15.18
N LYS A 208 -9.27 18.25 15.31
CA LYS A 208 -10.47 17.97 16.11
C LYS A 208 -11.68 17.96 15.18
N LEU A 209 -12.48 16.91 15.24
CA LEU A 209 -13.59 16.69 14.32
C LEU A 209 -14.74 17.71 14.46
N ASP A 210 -14.89 18.30 15.63
CA ASP A 210 -15.88 19.32 15.96
C ASP A 210 -15.48 20.76 15.62
N GLN A 211 -14.27 20.95 15.11
CA GLN A 211 -13.75 22.25 14.74
C GLN A 211 -14.06 22.61 13.29
N PRO A 212 -14.18 23.92 12.99
CA PRO A 212 -14.40 24.42 11.64
C PRO A 212 -13.16 24.25 10.76
N LEU A 213 -13.41 24.04 9.47
CA LEU A 213 -12.40 23.86 8.43
C LEU A 213 -11.38 25.01 8.39
N GLY A 214 -11.84 26.25 8.57
CA GLY A 214 -11.00 27.44 8.56
C GLY A 214 -9.91 27.50 9.62
N ASN A 215 -10.02 26.66 10.68
CA ASN A 215 -8.96 26.57 11.69
C ASN A 215 -7.71 25.85 11.14
N TYR A 216 -7.87 25.03 10.13
CA TYR A 216 -6.82 24.18 9.57
C TYR A 216 -6.47 24.51 8.12
N LEU A 217 -7.39 25.16 7.39
CA LEU A 217 -7.25 25.46 5.97
C LEU A 217 -7.38 26.97 5.74
N PRO A 218 -6.29 27.75 5.88
CA PRO A 218 -6.36 29.23 5.90
C PRO A 218 -7.01 29.87 4.68
N TRP A 219 -6.89 29.26 3.49
CA TRP A 219 -7.41 29.84 2.25
C TRP A 219 -8.94 29.76 2.10
N VAL A 220 -9.65 29.04 2.98
CA VAL A 220 -11.14 29.05 3.00
C VAL A 220 -11.71 30.18 3.86
N LYS A 221 -10.87 30.90 4.62
CA LYS A 221 -11.31 32.02 5.47
C LYS A 221 -11.98 33.10 4.65
N GLY A 222 -13.04 33.70 5.21
CA GLY A 222 -13.87 34.68 4.53
C GLY A 222 -14.86 34.12 3.52
N SER A 223 -14.91 32.79 3.33
CA SER A 223 -15.91 32.11 2.51
C SER A 223 -16.96 31.40 3.37
N ASP A 224 -18.05 30.94 2.75
CA ASP A 224 -19.07 30.13 3.40
C ASP A 224 -18.59 28.72 3.80
N LYS A 225 -17.35 28.34 3.41
CA LYS A 225 -16.68 27.09 3.79
C LYS A 225 -15.87 27.20 5.09
N GLU A 226 -15.56 28.40 5.55
CA GLU A 226 -14.78 28.62 6.76
C GLU A 226 -15.33 27.88 7.97
N ASN A 227 -16.67 27.94 8.14
CA ASN A 227 -17.38 27.37 9.30
C ASN A 227 -17.89 25.95 9.10
N LEU A 228 -17.53 25.26 8.02
CA LEU A 228 -17.89 23.85 7.81
C LEU A 228 -17.16 22.99 8.84
N ILE A 229 -17.92 22.16 9.56
CA ILE A 229 -17.39 21.27 10.60
C ILE A 229 -16.75 20.05 9.94
N ILE A 230 -15.52 19.69 10.34
CA ILE A 230 -14.76 18.59 9.73
C ILE A 230 -15.53 17.28 9.77
N LYS A 231 -16.22 16.97 10.87
CA LYS A 231 -17.10 15.80 10.98
C LYS A 231 -18.21 15.79 9.93
N ASP A 232 -18.84 16.95 9.70
CA ASP A 232 -19.93 17.06 8.72
C ASP A 232 -19.40 16.84 7.29
N ILE A 233 -18.17 17.32 6.99
CA ILE A 233 -17.48 17.07 5.70
C ILE A 233 -17.21 15.58 5.51
N LEU A 234 -16.66 14.89 6.51
CA LEU A 234 -16.39 13.45 6.46
C LEU A 234 -17.67 12.63 6.24
N LEU A 235 -18.79 13.08 6.77
CA LEU A 235 -20.07 12.41 6.69
C LEU A 235 -20.91 12.81 5.46
N HIS A 236 -20.36 13.64 4.56
CA HIS A 236 -21.09 14.21 3.42
C HIS A 236 -22.36 14.98 3.83
N GLN A 237 -22.30 15.68 4.95
CA GLN A 237 -23.39 16.50 5.52
C GLN A 237 -23.05 17.99 5.59
N ALA A 238 -21.92 18.38 4.99
CA ALA A 238 -21.48 19.76 4.99
C ALA A 238 -22.24 20.66 4.00
N GLY A 239 -23.06 20.09 3.12
CA GLY A 239 -23.87 20.84 2.14
C GLY A 239 -23.08 21.28 0.91
N LEU A 240 -21.92 20.69 0.63
CA LEU A 240 -21.13 20.98 -0.57
C LEU A 240 -21.81 20.36 -1.81
N LYS A 241 -21.57 20.96 -2.99
CA LYS A 241 -22.04 20.40 -4.26
C LYS A 241 -21.50 18.99 -4.47
N VAL A 242 -22.28 18.12 -5.08
CA VAL A 242 -21.91 16.73 -5.41
C VAL A 242 -20.56 16.69 -6.10
N TYR A 243 -20.40 17.43 -7.18
CA TYR A 243 -19.11 17.62 -7.89
C TYR A 243 -19.12 18.89 -8.72
N ILE A 244 -17.92 19.34 -9.16
CA ILE A 244 -17.74 20.40 -10.14
C ILE A 244 -17.03 19.77 -11.33
N PRO A 245 -17.60 19.81 -12.57
CA PRO A 245 -17.05 19.13 -13.72
C PRO A 245 -15.86 19.88 -14.32
N PHE A 246 -14.75 19.96 -13.57
CA PHE A 246 -13.54 20.69 -13.96
C PHE A 246 -12.99 20.25 -15.32
N TYR A 247 -13.11 18.95 -15.64
CA TYR A 247 -12.59 18.36 -16.88
C TYR A 247 -13.23 18.93 -18.14
N LYS A 248 -14.49 19.41 -18.08
CA LYS A 248 -15.21 19.93 -19.27
C LYS A 248 -14.55 21.15 -19.90
N GLU A 249 -13.69 21.84 -19.20
CA GLU A 249 -13.02 23.03 -19.71
C GLU A 249 -11.60 22.75 -20.18
N ILE A 250 -11.03 21.62 -19.79
CA ILE A 250 -9.68 21.23 -20.13
C ILE A 250 -9.61 20.03 -21.07
N ALA A 251 -10.77 19.51 -21.47
CA ALA A 251 -10.90 18.43 -22.43
C ALA A 251 -11.83 18.86 -23.58
N ASP A 252 -11.52 18.38 -24.78
CA ASP A 252 -12.37 18.55 -25.93
C ASP A 252 -13.72 17.89 -25.73
N SER A 253 -14.81 18.61 -26.01
CA SER A 253 -16.19 18.17 -25.68
C SER A 253 -16.68 16.94 -26.45
N ILE A 254 -16.03 16.62 -27.57
CA ILE A 254 -16.43 15.51 -28.45
C ILE A 254 -15.48 14.32 -28.27
N THR A 255 -14.19 14.59 -28.34
CA THR A 255 -13.17 13.55 -28.31
C THR A 255 -12.68 13.20 -26.90
N MET A 256 -13.03 13.99 -25.90
CA MET A 256 -12.56 13.94 -24.51
C MET A 256 -11.03 13.99 -24.36
N LYS A 257 -10.33 14.39 -25.41
CA LYS A 257 -8.87 14.55 -25.37
C LYS A 257 -8.47 15.83 -24.63
N ALA A 258 -7.37 15.76 -23.92
CA ALA A 258 -6.77 16.90 -23.23
C ALA A 258 -6.49 18.06 -24.21
N LEU A 259 -6.95 19.28 -23.87
CA LEU A 259 -6.73 20.47 -24.67
C LEU A 259 -5.27 20.95 -24.54
N PRO A 260 -4.57 21.24 -25.67
CA PRO A 260 -3.15 21.61 -25.66
C PRO A 260 -2.82 22.88 -24.84
N GLU A 261 -3.78 23.79 -24.70
CA GLU A 261 -3.59 25.00 -23.87
C GLU A 261 -3.51 24.72 -22.36
N TYR A 262 -4.04 23.58 -21.91
CA TYR A 262 -4.02 23.18 -20.49
C TYR A 262 -2.99 22.11 -20.21
N PHE A 263 -2.46 21.44 -21.22
CA PHE A 263 -1.55 20.30 -21.04
C PHE A 263 -0.30 20.38 -21.89
N SER A 264 0.80 19.86 -21.36
CA SER A 264 2.09 19.72 -22.06
C SER A 264 2.65 18.31 -21.84
N LYS A 265 3.43 17.82 -22.79
CA LYS A 265 4.20 16.56 -22.65
C LYS A 265 5.48 16.73 -21.83
N LYS A 266 5.86 17.98 -21.53
CA LYS A 266 7.06 18.30 -20.74
C LYS A 266 6.69 19.21 -19.58
N ALA A 267 7.30 18.96 -18.43
CA ALA A 267 7.19 19.83 -17.29
C ALA A 267 7.96 21.15 -17.53
N ASP A 268 7.38 22.26 -17.14
CA ASP A 268 8.02 23.59 -17.06
C ASP A 268 7.34 24.43 -15.97
N ASN A 269 7.70 25.72 -15.87
CA ASN A 269 7.12 26.62 -14.87
C ASN A 269 5.59 26.84 -15.05
N LYS A 270 5.05 26.66 -16.23
CA LYS A 270 3.62 26.79 -16.54
C LYS A 270 2.89 25.47 -16.36
N TYR A 271 3.50 24.35 -16.76
CA TYR A 271 2.95 23.00 -16.74
C TYR A 271 3.69 22.15 -15.69
N GLY A 272 3.43 22.43 -14.42
CA GLY A 272 4.13 21.79 -13.29
C GLY A 272 3.38 20.63 -12.64
N VAL A 273 2.09 20.44 -12.93
CA VAL A 273 1.26 19.41 -12.31
C VAL A 273 1.28 18.12 -13.12
N LYS A 274 2.02 17.13 -12.67
CA LYS A 274 2.07 15.82 -13.33
C LYS A 274 0.72 15.10 -13.20
N VAL A 275 0.09 14.74 -14.30
CA VAL A 275 -1.19 14.02 -14.36
C VAL A 275 -1.05 12.60 -14.95
N ASP A 276 0.00 12.35 -15.74
CA ASP A 276 0.41 11.02 -16.23
C ASP A 276 1.92 11.04 -16.51
N ASP A 277 2.53 9.95 -16.94
CA ASP A 277 3.98 9.81 -17.15
C ASP A 277 4.58 10.87 -18.08
N SER A 278 3.85 11.27 -19.09
CA SER A 278 4.26 12.29 -20.06
C SER A 278 3.19 13.35 -20.28
N LEU A 279 2.39 13.65 -19.27
CA LEU A 279 1.35 14.66 -19.34
C LEU A 279 1.36 15.53 -18.09
N TYR A 280 1.49 16.84 -18.32
CA TYR A 280 1.56 17.84 -17.25
C TYR A 280 0.50 18.90 -17.50
N MET A 281 -0.30 19.17 -16.45
CA MET A 281 -1.34 20.19 -16.47
C MET A 281 -0.79 21.56 -16.02
N ARG A 282 -1.39 22.62 -16.47
CA ARG A 282 -1.11 23.99 -16.04
C ARG A 282 -1.26 24.13 -14.53
N SER A 283 -0.27 24.72 -13.87
CA SER A 283 -0.25 24.92 -12.41
C SER A 283 -1.36 25.84 -11.91
N ASP A 284 -1.67 26.92 -12.67
CA ASP A 284 -2.72 27.89 -12.35
C ASP A 284 -4.14 27.33 -12.46
N TRP A 285 -4.31 26.19 -13.16
CA TRP A 285 -5.60 25.52 -13.23
C TRP A 285 -6.02 24.91 -11.88
N VAL A 286 -5.09 24.46 -11.09
CA VAL A 286 -5.35 23.97 -9.72
C VAL A 286 -5.95 25.10 -8.86
N ASP A 287 -5.38 26.31 -8.94
CA ASP A 287 -5.93 27.48 -8.23
C ASP A 287 -7.33 27.84 -8.72
N THR A 288 -7.59 27.68 -10.02
CA THR A 288 -8.92 27.87 -10.60
C THR A 288 -9.93 26.87 -10.05
N MET A 289 -9.55 25.59 -9.92
CA MET A 289 -10.38 24.55 -9.32
C MET A 289 -10.76 24.91 -7.86
N TYR A 290 -9.78 25.32 -7.05
CA TYR A 290 -10.05 25.71 -5.65
C TYR A 290 -10.93 26.97 -5.57
N LYS A 291 -10.72 27.98 -6.40
CA LYS A 291 -11.58 29.16 -6.47
C LYS A 291 -13.02 28.80 -6.80
N ARG A 292 -13.25 27.83 -7.70
CA ARG A 292 -14.62 27.38 -8.03
C ARG A 292 -15.26 26.60 -6.88
N ILE A 293 -14.51 25.83 -6.12
CA ILE A 293 -15.01 25.21 -4.90
C ILE A 293 -15.42 26.33 -3.92
N LEU A 294 -14.58 27.34 -3.73
CA LEU A 294 -14.86 28.45 -2.80
C LEU A 294 -16.12 29.25 -3.15
N VAL A 295 -16.36 29.52 -4.42
CA VAL A 295 -17.54 30.31 -4.83
C VAL A 295 -18.80 29.46 -5.03
N SER A 296 -18.70 28.15 -4.98
CA SER A 296 -19.86 27.27 -5.06
C SER A 296 -20.72 27.41 -3.80
N ALA A 297 -22.04 27.50 -3.94
CA ALA A 297 -22.94 27.66 -2.79
C ALA A 297 -22.95 26.42 -1.88
N VAL A 298 -23.07 26.63 -0.58
CA VAL A 298 -23.28 25.58 0.44
C VAL A 298 -24.78 25.48 0.75
N ASP A 299 -25.33 24.26 0.68
CA ASP A 299 -26.71 23.98 1.14
C ASP A 299 -26.71 23.88 2.68
N LYS A 300 -27.52 24.72 3.31
CA LYS A 300 -27.61 24.79 4.77
C LYS A 300 -28.42 23.67 5.42
N LYS A 301 -29.06 22.80 4.62
CA LYS A 301 -29.97 21.75 5.13
C LYS A 301 -29.30 20.59 5.87
N LYS A 302 -27.96 20.51 5.87
CA LYS A 302 -27.19 19.43 6.54
C LYS A 302 -27.72 18.02 6.28
N GLN A 303 -28.20 17.76 5.06
CA GLN A 303 -28.61 16.44 4.62
C GLN A 303 -27.42 15.69 4.04
N TYR A 304 -27.44 14.37 4.08
CA TYR A 304 -26.45 13.56 3.39
C TYR A 304 -26.55 13.78 1.88
N VAL A 305 -25.50 14.34 1.32
CA VAL A 305 -25.31 14.52 -0.12
C VAL A 305 -23.88 14.18 -0.45
N TYR A 306 -23.67 13.00 -1.03
CA TYR A 306 -22.33 12.55 -1.43
C TYR A 306 -21.64 13.60 -2.28
N SER A 307 -20.43 14.04 -1.89
CA SER A 307 -19.71 15.13 -2.55
C SER A 307 -18.23 14.81 -2.71
N ASP A 308 -17.72 14.94 -3.93
CA ASP A 308 -16.29 14.88 -4.20
C ASP A 308 -15.54 16.09 -3.62
N ASN A 309 -16.20 17.25 -3.57
CA ASN A 309 -15.62 18.46 -3.02
C ASN A 309 -15.30 18.32 -1.53
N ASP A 310 -16.07 17.53 -0.77
CA ASP A 310 -15.77 17.22 0.63
C ASP A 310 -14.38 16.63 0.76
N PHE A 311 -14.06 15.65 -0.06
CA PHE A 311 -12.81 14.91 0.03
C PHE A 311 -11.63 15.62 -0.65
N ILE A 312 -11.88 16.53 -1.58
CA ILE A 312 -10.86 17.47 -2.07
C ILE A 312 -10.41 18.38 -0.93
N LEU A 313 -11.36 18.97 -0.19
CA LEU A 313 -11.05 19.84 0.95
C LEU A 313 -10.35 19.08 2.09
N LEU A 314 -10.76 17.85 2.37
CA LEU A 314 -10.10 17.01 3.37
C LEU A 314 -8.67 16.62 2.96
N GLY A 315 -8.42 16.37 1.67
CA GLY A 315 -7.06 16.13 1.16
C GLY A 315 -6.15 17.36 1.36
N GLU A 316 -6.66 18.55 1.09
CA GLU A 316 -5.93 19.80 1.33
C GLU A 316 -5.76 20.10 2.83
N LEU A 317 -6.74 19.73 3.66
CA LEU A 317 -6.60 19.81 5.13
C LEU A 317 -5.46 18.91 5.62
N VAL A 318 -5.36 17.67 5.14
CA VAL A 318 -4.23 16.78 5.46
C VAL A 318 -2.91 17.42 5.08
N LYS A 319 -2.82 18.00 3.88
CA LYS A 319 -1.61 18.70 3.41
C LYS A 319 -1.28 19.92 4.26
N SER A 320 -2.27 20.74 4.60
CA SER A 320 -2.09 21.95 5.43
C SER A 320 -1.56 21.62 6.82
N VAL A 321 -2.09 20.56 7.46
CA VAL A 321 -1.72 20.18 8.83
C VAL A 321 -0.42 19.41 8.91
N SER A 322 -0.16 18.55 7.91
CA SER A 322 0.99 17.63 7.94
C SER A 322 2.21 18.10 7.14
N GLY A 323 2.04 19.05 6.22
CA GLY A 323 3.05 19.44 5.23
C GLY A 323 3.26 18.44 4.10
N LEU A 324 2.52 17.32 4.07
CA LEU A 324 2.61 16.27 3.05
C LEU A 324 1.34 16.22 2.22
N SER A 325 1.46 16.08 0.91
CA SER A 325 0.31 15.77 0.06
C SER A 325 -0.35 14.45 0.45
N ILE A 326 -1.62 14.25 0.07
CA ILE A 326 -2.37 13.05 0.49
C ILE A 326 -1.71 11.74 0.04
N ASP A 327 -1.14 11.70 -1.16
CA ASP A 327 -0.39 10.56 -1.69
C ASP A 327 0.87 10.27 -0.86
N GLN A 328 1.64 11.32 -0.51
CA GLN A 328 2.83 11.21 0.33
C GLN A 328 2.49 10.76 1.74
N TYR A 329 1.40 11.31 2.31
CA TYR A 329 0.96 10.99 3.67
C TYR A 329 0.47 9.54 3.76
N ALA A 330 -0.41 9.13 2.85
CA ALA A 330 -0.93 7.77 2.80
C ALA A 330 0.18 6.74 2.56
N ALA A 331 1.09 7.01 1.62
CA ALA A 331 2.23 6.13 1.36
C ALA A 331 3.15 5.99 2.57
N LYS A 332 3.46 7.10 3.27
CA LYS A 332 4.37 7.11 4.41
C LYS A 332 3.81 6.39 5.63
N TYR A 333 2.55 6.64 5.96
CA TYR A 333 2.00 6.22 7.25
C TYR A 333 1.12 4.96 7.17
N PHE A 334 0.68 4.56 5.99
CA PHE A 334 -0.19 3.40 5.82
C PHE A 334 0.37 2.37 4.84
N TYR A 335 0.64 2.75 3.57
CA TYR A 335 0.93 1.75 2.55
C TYR A 335 2.29 1.08 2.73
N ARG A 336 3.37 1.87 2.89
CA ARG A 336 4.71 1.33 3.09
C ARG A 336 4.86 0.53 4.38
N PRO A 337 4.36 1.00 5.55
CA PRO A 337 4.49 0.26 6.80
C PRO A 337 3.84 -1.12 6.80
N ILE A 338 2.78 -1.33 6.00
CA ILE A 338 2.12 -2.64 5.88
C ILE A 338 2.51 -3.39 4.60
N GLY A 339 3.53 -2.90 3.87
CA GLY A 339 4.09 -3.59 2.71
C GLY A 339 3.25 -3.52 1.43
N LEU A 340 2.32 -2.58 1.30
CA LEU A 340 1.54 -2.40 0.06
C LEU A 340 2.42 -1.77 -1.02
N ARG A 341 2.85 -2.57 -2.00
CA ARG A 341 3.72 -2.13 -3.09
C ARG A 341 2.95 -1.76 -4.36
N SER A 342 1.76 -2.31 -4.53
CA SER A 342 0.90 -2.08 -5.70
C SER A 342 -0.21 -1.07 -5.44
N THR A 343 -0.25 -0.44 -4.25
CA THR A 343 -1.20 0.61 -3.89
C THR A 343 -0.50 1.96 -3.90
N ALA A 344 -0.83 2.81 -4.86
CA ALA A 344 -0.18 4.10 -5.04
C ALA A 344 -1.08 5.09 -5.77
N PHE A 345 -0.82 6.39 -5.59
CA PHE A 345 -1.29 7.44 -6.49
C PHE A 345 -0.35 7.50 -7.70
N ASN A 346 -0.91 7.79 -8.88
CA ASN A 346 -0.15 7.84 -10.15
C ASN A 346 0.77 6.62 -10.34
N PRO A 347 0.22 5.39 -10.34
CA PRO A 347 1.00 4.16 -10.23
C PRO A 347 1.95 3.92 -11.41
N THR A 348 1.72 4.54 -12.56
CA THR A 348 2.53 4.39 -13.78
C THR A 348 4.01 4.74 -13.61
N SER A 349 4.35 5.50 -12.56
CA SER A 349 5.75 5.78 -12.21
C SER A 349 6.52 4.57 -11.64
N SER A 350 5.81 3.56 -11.14
CA SER A 350 6.40 2.39 -10.45
C SER A 350 5.81 1.05 -10.89
N ILE A 351 4.67 1.06 -11.55
CA ILE A 351 3.94 -0.14 -12.01
C ILE A 351 3.81 -0.07 -13.53
N SER A 352 4.10 -1.18 -14.21
CA SER A 352 3.94 -1.27 -15.66
C SER A 352 2.49 -1.02 -16.09
N LYS A 353 2.27 -0.23 -17.13
CA LYS A 353 0.93 0.03 -17.69
C LYS A 353 0.19 -1.24 -18.10
N GLN A 354 0.93 -2.28 -18.50
CA GLN A 354 0.34 -3.59 -18.84
C GLN A 354 -0.29 -4.32 -17.66
N ALA A 355 0.16 -4.01 -16.44
CA ALA A 355 -0.40 -4.58 -15.22
C ALA A 355 -1.64 -3.81 -14.71
N ILE A 356 -1.94 -2.65 -15.30
CA ILE A 356 -3.04 -1.77 -14.88
C ILE A 356 -4.22 -1.96 -15.84
N ALA A 357 -5.38 -2.31 -15.28
CA ALA A 357 -6.62 -2.35 -16.05
C ALA A 357 -7.07 -0.93 -16.40
N PRO A 358 -7.42 -0.66 -17.68
CA PRO A 358 -7.98 0.64 -18.05
C PRO A 358 -9.33 0.89 -17.35
N THR A 359 -9.57 2.14 -16.99
CA THR A 359 -10.81 2.53 -16.27
C THR A 359 -12.00 2.58 -17.21
N GLU A 360 -11.82 3.07 -18.44
CA GLU A 360 -12.86 3.22 -19.47
C GLU A 360 -12.28 2.95 -20.86
N GLN A 361 -13.19 2.64 -21.81
CA GLN A 361 -12.85 2.37 -23.22
C GLN A 361 -13.85 3.02 -24.19
#